data_b9a9907d06a72e6df4f2e4e71f6b4d56
#
_entry.id   b9a9907d06a72e6df4f2e4e71f6b4d56
#
_cell.length_a   1.000
_cell.length_b   1.000
_cell.length_c   1.000
_cell.angle_alpha   90.00
_cell.angle_beta   90.00
_cell.angle_gamma   90.00
#
_symmetry.space_group_name_H-M   'P 1'
#
loop_
_entity.id
_entity.type
_entity.pdbx_description
1 polymer ?
#
loop_
_entity_poly.entity_id
_entity_poly.type
_entity_poly.pdbx_seq_one_letter_code
_entity_poly.pdbx_strand_id
1 'polypeptide(L)'
;MANRFFISTIAVLVALIFPRISAFSQDEISGRAIAISGDTLRLKNEEDKSEIEVRLWGIDAPETNQHCETRTGRSIDCGILAKNALKATIRRKTLTCVDFDKNEEGTITALCYLGDKILNSMVVRSGWAMAYKKESSDYLGIEKVARLAEKGIWQYRFDKPWIWRQRQKKQAQ
;
A
#
# COMPACT_ATOMS: atom_id res chain seq x y z
N MET A 1 -28.43 47.58 68.67
CA MET A 1 -29.10 46.57 67.83
C MET A 1 -28.34 46.48 66.51
N ALA A 2 -27.45 45.47 66.33
CA ALA A 2 -26.59 45.36 65.17
C ALA A 2 -27.12 44.25 64.28
N ASN A 3 -27.57 44.66 63.10
CA ASN A 3 -28.11 43.73 62.08
C ASN A 3 -26.95 43.18 61.20
N ARG A 4 -26.60 41.91 61.35
CA ARG A 4 -25.57 41.25 60.55
C ARG A 4 -26.22 40.59 59.33
N PHE A 5 -26.01 41.20 58.16
CA PHE A 5 -26.37 40.57 56.88
C PHE A 5 -25.33 39.49 56.54
N PHE A 6 -25.77 38.19 56.43
CA PHE A 6 -25.01 37.13 55.90
C PHE A 6 -25.18 37.13 54.37
N ILE A 7 -24.12 37.44 53.64
CA ILE A 7 -24.07 37.31 52.21
C ILE A 7 -23.60 35.88 51.92
N SER A 8 -24.53 35.03 51.47
CA SER A 8 -24.23 33.68 51.04
C SER A 8 -23.72 33.70 49.57
N THR A 9 -22.42 33.48 49.38
CA THR A 9 -21.81 33.35 48.04
C THR A 9 -22.06 31.94 47.50
N ILE A 10 -22.96 31.85 46.54
CA ILE A 10 -23.19 30.61 45.77
C ILE A 10 -22.06 30.51 44.71
N ALA A 11 -21.14 29.60 44.93
CA ALA A 11 -20.11 29.25 43.93
C ALA A 11 -20.76 28.39 42.85
N VAL A 12 -20.99 28.95 41.65
CA VAL A 12 -21.46 28.21 40.47
C VAL A 12 -20.25 27.50 39.88
N LEU A 13 -20.24 26.17 40.04
CA LEU A 13 -19.24 25.29 39.41
C LEU A 13 -19.63 25.10 37.95
N VAL A 14 -19.00 25.86 37.06
CA VAL A 14 -19.13 25.66 35.60
C VAL A 14 -18.25 24.45 35.21
N ALA A 15 -18.88 23.31 35.08
CA ALA A 15 -18.22 22.14 34.51
C ALA A 15 -17.97 22.37 33.01
N LEU A 16 -16.73 22.62 32.63
CA LEU A 16 -16.30 22.67 31.23
C LEU A 16 -16.40 21.29 30.65
N ILE A 17 -17.48 20.99 29.90
CA ILE A 17 -17.63 19.79 29.11
C ILE A 17 -16.78 19.98 27.86
N PHE A 18 -15.52 19.50 27.89
CA PHE A 18 -14.73 19.37 26.69
C PHE A 18 -15.29 18.18 25.88
N PRO A 19 -15.71 18.40 24.61
CA PRO A 19 -16.05 17.29 23.77
C PRO A 19 -14.79 16.43 23.62
N ARG A 20 -14.87 15.15 24.01
CA ARG A 20 -13.85 14.17 23.69
C ARG A 20 -13.90 13.96 22.17
N ILE A 21 -12.97 14.59 21.46
CA ILE A 21 -12.69 14.27 20.06
C ILE A 21 -12.18 12.82 20.10
N SER A 22 -13.04 11.87 19.75
CA SER A 22 -12.60 10.50 19.46
C SER A 22 -11.65 10.62 18.29
N ALA A 23 -10.35 10.48 18.54
CA ALA A 23 -9.40 10.26 17.47
C ALA A 23 -9.88 9.03 16.71
N PHE A 24 -10.20 9.19 15.44
CA PHE A 24 -10.42 8.08 14.53
C PHE A 24 -9.08 7.32 14.49
N SER A 25 -9.02 6.20 15.19
CA SER A 25 -7.87 5.31 15.08
C SER A 25 -7.93 4.74 13.66
N GLN A 26 -7.14 5.32 12.77
CA GLN A 26 -6.86 4.68 11.50
C GLN A 26 -6.10 3.41 11.82
N ASP A 27 -6.64 2.26 11.47
CA ASP A 27 -5.95 0.99 11.66
C ASP A 27 -4.62 1.07 10.89
N GLU A 28 -3.52 0.97 11.62
CA GLU A 28 -2.16 1.05 11.09
C GLU A 28 -1.44 -0.24 11.43
N ILE A 29 -0.72 -0.81 10.46
CA ILE A 29 0.16 -1.94 10.68
C ILE A 29 1.57 -1.54 10.31
N SER A 30 2.47 -1.62 11.28
CA SER A 30 3.88 -1.32 11.09
C SER A 30 4.74 -2.55 11.30
N GLY A 31 5.77 -2.71 10.44
CA GLY A 31 6.69 -3.82 10.59
C GLY A 31 7.66 -3.98 9.43
N ARG A 32 8.53 -4.99 9.57
CA ARG A 32 9.40 -5.42 8.47
C ARG A 32 8.66 -6.34 7.54
N ALA A 33 8.93 -6.20 6.25
CA ALA A 33 8.26 -7.01 5.24
C ALA A 33 9.25 -7.73 4.31
N ILE A 34 8.76 -8.81 3.72
CA ILE A 34 9.36 -9.48 2.57
C ILE A 34 8.46 -9.35 1.36
N ALA A 35 9.04 -9.21 0.17
CA ALA A 35 8.29 -9.18 -1.08
C ALA A 35 7.83 -10.60 -1.47
N ILE A 36 6.54 -10.78 -1.71
CA ILE A 36 5.93 -12.01 -2.22
C ILE A 36 5.88 -11.95 -3.75
N SER A 37 5.46 -10.81 -4.29
CA SER A 37 5.44 -10.48 -5.71
C SER A 37 6.00 -9.08 -5.95
N GLY A 38 5.74 -8.47 -7.11
CA GLY A 38 6.10 -7.09 -7.42
C GLY A 38 5.21 -6.04 -6.74
N ASP A 39 4.07 -6.45 -6.18
CA ASP A 39 3.07 -5.58 -5.55
C ASP A 39 2.50 -6.14 -4.24
N THR A 40 2.96 -7.30 -3.80
CA THR A 40 2.47 -7.98 -2.60
C THR A 40 3.60 -8.23 -1.61
N LEU A 41 3.32 -7.96 -0.36
CA LEU A 41 4.23 -8.06 0.77
C LEU A 41 3.70 -9.07 1.78
N ARG A 42 4.60 -9.73 2.52
CA ARG A 42 4.29 -10.32 3.81
C ARG A 42 4.95 -9.46 4.88
N LEU A 43 4.12 -8.80 5.68
CA LEU A 43 4.52 -7.87 6.71
C LEU A 43 4.42 -8.58 8.06
N LYS A 44 5.48 -8.49 8.87
CA LYS A 44 5.49 -8.96 10.24
C LYS A 44 5.17 -7.78 11.16
N ASN A 45 3.98 -7.80 11.75
CA ASN A 45 3.52 -6.76 12.66
C ASN A 45 4.47 -6.63 13.87
N GLU A 46 4.84 -5.41 14.22
CA GLU A 46 5.75 -5.16 15.35
C GLU A 46 5.07 -5.36 16.69
N GLU A 47 3.76 -5.17 16.79
CA GLU A 47 3.00 -5.27 18.04
C GLU A 47 2.79 -6.73 18.47
N ASP A 48 2.06 -7.50 17.67
CA ASP A 48 1.62 -8.86 18.00
C ASP A 48 2.43 -9.97 17.34
N LYS A 49 3.43 -9.59 16.51
CA LYS A 49 4.31 -10.49 15.73
C LYS A 49 3.60 -11.36 14.70
N SER A 50 2.32 -11.10 14.43
CA SER A 50 1.59 -11.77 13.35
C SER A 50 2.21 -11.47 11.98
N GLU A 51 2.03 -12.39 11.04
CA GLU A 51 2.39 -12.19 9.64
C GLU A 51 1.13 -11.95 8.81
N ILE A 52 1.12 -10.86 8.07
CA ILE A 52 -0.02 -10.40 7.30
C ILE A 52 0.40 -10.23 5.85
N GLU A 53 -0.37 -10.77 4.92
CA GLU A 53 -0.17 -10.54 3.50
C GLU A 53 -0.91 -9.28 3.07
N VAL A 54 -0.15 -8.33 2.50
CA VAL A 54 -0.63 -7.01 2.11
C VAL A 54 -0.33 -6.79 0.64
N ARG A 55 -1.35 -6.56 -0.16
CA ARG A 55 -1.24 -6.11 -1.54
C ARG A 55 -1.25 -4.58 -1.58
N LEU A 56 -0.36 -4.00 -2.35
CA LEU A 56 -0.27 -2.56 -2.51
C LEU A 56 -1.44 -2.03 -3.35
N TRP A 57 -2.32 -1.24 -2.74
CA TRP A 57 -3.52 -0.70 -3.36
C TRP A 57 -3.23 0.19 -4.57
N GLY A 58 -4.09 0.10 -5.59
CA GLY A 58 -4.06 0.97 -6.77
C GLY A 58 -2.97 0.64 -7.78
N ILE A 59 -2.20 -0.44 -7.57
CA ILE A 59 -1.15 -0.88 -8.49
C ILE A 59 -1.26 -2.37 -8.79
N ASP A 60 -0.65 -2.81 -9.89
CA ASP A 60 -0.60 -4.21 -10.29
C ASP A 60 0.75 -4.50 -10.98
N ALA A 61 1.45 -5.53 -10.54
CA ALA A 61 2.76 -5.91 -11.05
C ALA A 61 2.71 -7.24 -11.81
N PRO A 62 3.69 -7.53 -12.68
CA PRO A 62 3.79 -8.86 -13.30
C PRO A 62 3.83 -9.97 -12.25
N GLU A 63 3.04 -11.02 -12.50
CA GLU A 63 3.02 -12.21 -11.66
C GLU A 63 4.40 -12.88 -11.61
N THR A 64 4.74 -13.54 -10.52
CA THR A 64 6.09 -14.12 -10.33
C THR A 64 6.49 -15.12 -11.41
N ASN A 65 5.52 -15.77 -12.03
CA ASN A 65 5.69 -16.69 -13.17
C ASN A 65 5.36 -16.05 -14.53
N GLN A 66 5.19 -14.72 -14.58
CA GLN A 66 4.96 -14.00 -15.83
C GLN A 66 6.29 -13.71 -16.52
N HIS A 67 6.34 -14.03 -17.81
CA HIS A 67 7.45 -13.70 -18.68
C HIS A 67 7.15 -12.47 -19.55
N CYS A 68 8.19 -11.74 -19.87
CA CYS A 68 8.20 -10.65 -20.84
C CYS A 68 9.19 -10.96 -21.95
N GLU A 69 9.12 -10.20 -23.03
CA GLU A 69 9.97 -10.40 -24.19
C GLU A 69 10.85 -9.16 -24.44
N THR A 70 12.13 -9.34 -24.64
CA THR A 70 13.03 -8.25 -25.05
C THR A 70 12.72 -7.80 -26.47
N ARG A 71 13.28 -6.68 -26.92
CA ARG A 71 13.16 -6.22 -28.32
C ARG A 71 13.74 -7.21 -29.34
N THR A 72 14.63 -8.10 -28.90
CA THR A 72 15.27 -9.14 -29.72
C THR A 72 14.56 -10.50 -29.64
N GLY A 73 13.38 -10.58 -28.99
CA GLY A 73 12.59 -11.80 -28.87
C GLY A 73 13.02 -12.74 -27.74
N ARG A 74 13.98 -12.36 -26.88
CA ARG A 74 14.39 -13.20 -25.76
C ARG A 74 13.40 -13.08 -24.60
N SER A 75 12.96 -14.24 -24.07
CA SER A 75 12.14 -14.29 -22.86
C SER A 75 12.94 -13.95 -21.61
N ILE A 76 12.31 -13.23 -20.68
CA ILE A 76 12.85 -12.88 -19.36
C ILE A 76 11.75 -13.04 -18.29
N ASP A 77 12.16 -13.34 -17.06
CA ASP A 77 11.28 -13.52 -15.90
C ASP A 77 10.93 -12.16 -15.27
N CYS A 78 10.13 -11.36 -15.97
CA CYS A 78 9.83 -10.00 -15.53
C CYS A 78 9.07 -9.93 -14.19
N GLY A 79 8.28 -10.96 -13.85
CA GLY A 79 7.65 -11.06 -12.54
C GLY A 79 8.68 -11.22 -11.41
N ILE A 80 9.71 -12.03 -11.62
CA ILE A 80 10.82 -12.17 -10.67
C ILE A 80 11.62 -10.85 -10.55
N LEU A 81 11.82 -10.15 -11.67
CA LEU A 81 12.49 -8.84 -11.65
C LEU A 81 11.68 -7.81 -10.88
N ALA A 82 10.35 -7.76 -11.06
CA ALA A 82 9.45 -6.89 -10.30
C ALA A 82 9.51 -7.20 -8.79
N LYS A 83 9.41 -8.46 -8.40
CA LYS A 83 9.58 -8.92 -7.02
C LYS A 83 10.93 -8.48 -6.43
N ASN A 84 12.02 -8.67 -7.17
CA ASN A 84 13.37 -8.29 -6.71
C ASN A 84 13.51 -6.77 -6.56
N ALA A 85 12.88 -5.98 -7.42
CA ALA A 85 12.86 -4.52 -7.33
C ALA A 85 12.13 -4.06 -6.05
N LEU A 86 10.95 -4.64 -5.75
CA LEU A 86 10.23 -4.37 -4.51
C LEU A 86 11.08 -4.78 -3.30
N LYS A 87 11.66 -5.99 -3.31
CA LYS A 87 12.55 -6.50 -2.25
C LYS A 87 13.73 -5.56 -1.99
N ALA A 88 14.35 -5.03 -3.03
CA ALA A 88 15.46 -4.06 -2.92
C ALA A 88 14.99 -2.74 -2.30
N THR A 89 13.80 -2.26 -2.68
CA THR A 89 13.22 -1.01 -2.19
C THR A 89 12.93 -1.06 -0.68
N ILE A 90 12.37 -2.17 -0.19
CA ILE A 90 11.94 -2.33 1.21
C ILE A 90 13.04 -2.89 2.12
N ARG A 91 14.19 -3.28 1.58
CA ARG A 91 15.25 -4.01 2.28
C ARG A 91 15.59 -3.38 3.64
N ARG A 92 15.45 -4.18 4.72
CA ARG A 92 15.79 -3.83 6.11
C ARG A 92 15.11 -2.57 6.66
N LYS A 93 14.03 -2.14 6.06
CA LYS A 93 13.27 -0.96 6.48
C LYS A 93 11.95 -1.38 7.09
N THR A 94 11.47 -0.61 8.05
CA THR A 94 10.11 -0.72 8.58
C THR A 94 9.16 -0.04 7.60
N LEU A 95 8.04 -0.68 7.34
CA LEU A 95 6.92 -0.15 6.58
C LEU A 95 5.77 0.17 7.52
N THR A 96 4.99 1.17 7.16
CA THR A 96 3.71 1.48 7.79
C THR A 96 2.65 1.40 6.71
N CYS A 97 1.64 0.54 6.92
CA CYS A 97 0.51 0.40 6.01
C CYS A 97 -0.78 0.86 6.68
N VAL A 98 -1.60 1.60 5.95
CA VAL A 98 -2.87 2.20 6.39
C VAL A 98 -3.96 2.00 5.34
N ASP A 99 -5.20 2.40 5.66
CA ASP A 99 -6.34 2.37 4.74
C ASP A 99 -6.59 0.97 4.16
N PHE A 100 -6.79 0.01 5.07
CA PHE A 100 -6.95 -1.38 4.70
C PHE A 100 -8.34 -1.66 4.14
N ASP A 101 -8.36 -2.38 3.01
CA ASP A 101 -9.53 -3.12 2.56
C ASP A 101 -9.20 -4.62 2.61
N LYS A 102 -10.05 -5.40 3.24
CA LYS A 102 -9.87 -6.84 3.40
C LYS A 102 -10.88 -7.57 2.53
N ASN A 103 -10.39 -8.34 1.56
CA ASN A 103 -11.26 -9.18 0.75
C ASN A 103 -11.75 -10.43 1.51
N GLU A 104 -12.70 -11.17 0.91
CA GLU A 104 -13.26 -12.39 1.49
C GLU A 104 -12.22 -13.49 1.75
N GLU A 105 -11.13 -13.50 1.00
CA GLU A 105 -10.02 -14.46 1.11
C GLU A 105 -9.01 -14.07 2.21
N GLY A 106 -9.21 -12.91 2.86
CA GLY A 106 -8.36 -12.42 3.93
C GLY A 106 -7.15 -11.63 3.48
N THR A 107 -6.94 -11.43 2.17
CA THR A 107 -5.88 -10.56 1.65
C THR A 107 -6.22 -9.11 1.95
N ILE A 108 -5.30 -8.41 2.57
CA ILE A 108 -5.41 -6.99 2.85
C ILE A 108 -4.84 -6.20 1.68
N THR A 109 -5.60 -5.20 1.23
CA THR A 109 -5.15 -4.21 0.26
C THR A 109 -4.93 -2.89 0.98
N ALA A 110 -3.76 -2.26 0.83
CA ALA A 110 -3.38 -1.11 1.64
C ALA A 110 -2.53 -0.08 0.91
N LEU A 111 -2.53 1.14 1.46
CA LEU A 111 -1.55 2.17 1.17
C LEU A 111 -0.38 2.01 2.13
N CYS A 112 0.83 1.76 1.61
CA CYS A 112 2.00 1.53 2.43
C CYS A 112 3.03 2.66 2.28
N TYR A 113 3.71 2.97 3.37
CA TYR A 113 4.73 4.00 3.47
C TYR A 113 6.09 3.43 3.83
N LEU A 114 7.11 4.06 3.32
CA LEU A 114 8.51 3.85 3.65
C LEU A 114 9.09 5.17 4.15
N GLY A 115 9.01 5.40 5.46
CA GLY A 115 9.17 6.73 6.04
C GLY A 115 8.04 7.65 5.55
N ASP A 116 8.39 8.80 5.00
CA ASP A 116 7.47 9.81 4.43
C ASP A 116 7.03 9.53 2.98
N LYS A 117 7.50 8.44 2.36
CA LYS A 117 7.27 8.15 0.95
C LYS A 117 6.24 7.05 0.76
N ILE A 118 5.28 7.27 -0.12
CA ILE A 118 4.30 6.26 -0.53
C ILE A 118 5.01 5.16 -1.34
N LEU A 119 5.07 3.95 -0.79
CA LEU A 119 5.71 2.79 -1.41
C LEU A 119 5.05 2.44 -2.74
N ASN A 120 3.71 2.45 -2.79
CA ASN A 120 2.92 2.20 -4.01
C ASN A 120 3.39 3.10 -5.17
N SER A 121 3.52 4.41 -4.92
CA SER A 121 4.07 5.38 -5.89
C SER A 121 5.50 5.08 -6.30
N MET A 122 6.34 4.65 -5.35
CA MET A 122 7.74 4.33 -5.64
C MET A 122 7.86 3.14 -6.59
N VAL A 123 7.04 2.11 -6.40
CA VAL A 123 7.04 0.91 -7.25
C VAL A 123 6.59 1.25 -8.67
N VAL A 124 5.51 2.04 -8.85
CA VAL A 124 5.08 2.52 -10.17
C VAL A 124 6.14 3.40 -10.82
N ARG A 125 6.74 4.33 -10.06
CA ARG A 125 7.80 5.23 -10.56
C ARG A 125 9.05 4.47 -11.03
N SER A 126 9.35 3.33 -10.40
CA SER A 126 10.44 2.46 -10.82
C SER A 126 10.14 1.68 -12.11
N GLY A 127 8.87 1.66 -12.54
CA GLY A 127 8.39 0.96 -13.72
C GLY A 127 8.17 -0.54 -13.53
N TRP A 128 8.21 -1.06 -12.29
CA TRP A 128 8.00 -2.49 -12.03
C TRP A 128 6.57 -2.87 -11.66
N ALA A 129 5.67 -1.87 -11.53
CA ALA A 129 4.23 -2.06 -11.47
C ALA A 129 3.52 -1.02 -12.33
N MET A 130 2.28 -1.30 -12.66
CA MET A 130 1.36 -0.45 -13.41
C MET A 130 0.34 0.16 -12.47
N ALA A 131 -0.23 1.31 -12.84
CA ALA A 131 -1.42 1.83 -12.20
C ALA A 131 -2.62 0.93 -12.49
N TYR A 132 -3.30 0.47 -11.44
CA TYR A 132 -4.52 -0.33 -11.58
C TYR A 132 -5.75 0.54 -11.47
N LYS A 133 -6.19 1.06 -12.62
CA LYS A 133 -7.26 2.08 -12.72
C LYS A 133 -8.59 1.65 -12.10
N LYS A 134 -8.84 0.36 -11.93
CA LYS A 134 -10.05 -0.13 -11.27
C LYS A 134 -10.11 0.20 -9.77
N GLU A 135 -8.94 0.40 -9.15
CA GLU A 135 -8.81 0.77 -7.74
C GLU A 135 -8.50 2.26 -7.57
N SER A 136 -7.54 2.80 -8.35
CA SER A 136 -7.16 4.21 -8.27
C SER A 136 -6.66 4.77 -9.60
N SER A 137 -6.91 6.05 -9.82
CA SER A 137 -6.33 6.84 -10.92
C SER A 137 -5.06 7.60 -10.52
N ASP A 138 -4.70 7.64 -9.23
CA ASP A 138 -3.67 8.52 -8.66
C ASP A 138 -2.26 8.23 -9.20
N TYR A 139 -2.02 6.98 -9.60
CA TYR A 139 -0.73 6.53 -10.10
C TYR A 139 -0.56 6.68 -11.63
N LEU A 140 -1.61 7.05 -12.39
CA LEU A 140 -1.55 7.16 -13.86
C LEU A 140 -0.50 8.16 -14.35
N GLY A 141 -0.36 9.30 -13.67
CA GLY A 141 0.64 10.31 -14.01
C GLY A 141 2.06 9.79 -13.81
N ILE A 142 2.29 9.05 -12.72
CA ILE A 142 3.58 8.44 -12.38
C ILE A 142 3.93 7.33 -13.36
N GLU A 143 2.96 6.47 -13.69
CA GLU A 143 3.09 5.43 -14.71
C GLU A 143 3.51 6.02 -16.06
N LYS A 144 2.84 7.09 -16.52
CA LYS A 144 3.18 7.76 -17.77
C LYS A 144 4.64 8.19 -17.81
N VAL A 145 5.17 8.75 -16.72
CA VAL A 145 6.59 9.14 -16.62
C VAL A 145 7.51 7.92 -16.68
N ALA A 146 7.20 6.85 -15.95
CA ALA A 146 7.99 5.62 -15.96
C ALA A 146 8.02 4.97 -17.36
N ARG A 147 6.86 4.95 -18.04
CA ARG A 147 6.70 4.42 -19.40
C ARG A 147 7.49 5.22 -20.44
N LEU A 148 7.40 6.56 -20.41
CA LEU A 148 8.16 7.43 -21.33
C LEU A 148 9.67 7.30 -21.14
N ALA A 149 10.11 7.01 -19.91
CA ALA A 149 11.52 6.78 -19.58
C ALA A 149 11.94 5.30 -19.75
N GLU A 150 11.08 4.46 -20.31
CA GLU A 150 11.32 3.01 -20.51
C GLU A 150 11.86 2.30 -19.27
N LYS A 151 11.36 2.64 -18.06
CA LYS A 151 11.81 2.04 -16.80
C LYS A 151 11.18 0.67 -16.55
N GLY A 152 11.92 -0.20 -15.89
CA GLY A 152 11.41 -1.49 -15.43
C GLY A 152 10.83 -2.34 -16.58
N ILE A 153 9.56 -2.74 -16.46
CA ILE A 153 8.86 -3.56 -17.46
C ILE A 153 8.65 -2.85 -18.79
N TRP A 154 8.67 -1.50 -18.81
CA TRP A 154 8.43 -0.72 -20.03
C TRP A 154 9.53 -0.86 -21.09
N GLN A 155 10.65 -1.49 -20.77
CA GLN A 155 11.72 -1.86 -21.71
C GLN A 155 11.34 -3.08 -22.58
N TYR A 156 10.29 -3.81 -22.20
CA TYR A 156 9.95 -5.12 -22.74
C TYR A 156 8.57 -5.10 -23.38
N ARG A 157 8.28 -6.13 -24.19
CA ARG A 157 6.91 -6.47 -24.57
C ARG A 157 6.33 -7.37 -23.50
N PHE A 158 5.13 -7.07 -23.04
CA PHE A 158 4.47 -7.82 -21.98
C PHE A 158 2.95 -7.69 -22.05
N ASP A 159 2.26 -8.66 -21.54
CA ASP A 159 0.85 -8.55 -21.22
C ASP A 159 0.68 -7.80 -19.91
N LYS A 160 -0.32 -6.94 -19.84
CA LYS A 160 -0.69 -6.32 -18.56
C LYS A 160 -1.03 -7.42 -17.54
N PRO A 161 -0.62 -7.32 -16.26
CA PRO A 161 -0.75 -8.42 -15.31
C PRO A 161 -2.18 -8.98 -15.21
N TRP A 162 -3.20 -8.12 -15.17
CA TRP A 162 -4.61 -8.55 -15.15
C TRP A 162 -5.07 -9.26 -16.43
N ILE A 163 -4.51 -8.91 -17.60
CA ILE A 163 -4.78 -9.60 -18.87
C ILE A 163 -4.09 -10.96 -18.88
N TRP A 164 -2.85 -11.01 -18.40
CA TRP A 164 -2.10 -12.26 -18.27
C TRP A 164 -2.85 -13.25 -17.35
N ARG A 165 -3.32 -12.83 -16.15
CA ARG A 165 -4.14 -13.67 -15.26
C ARG A 165 -5.41 -14.19 -15.94
N GLN A 166 -6.10 -13.36 -16.71
CA GLN A 166 -7.28 -13.79 -17.47
C GLN A 166 -6.96 -14.86 -18.52
N ARG A 167 -5.82 -14.75 -19.22
CA ARG A 167 -5.37 -15.76 -20.19
C ARG A 167 -5.05 -17.08 -19.50
N GLN A 168 -4.32 -17.04 -18.39
CA GLN A 168 -3.98 -18.27 -17.63
C GLN A 168 -5.25 -19.00 -17.16
N LYS A 169 -6.24 -18.29 -16.64
CA LYS A 169 -7.51 -18.88 -16.23
C LYS A 169 -8.25 -19.57 -17.38
N LYS A 170 -8.21 -19.00 -18.60
CA LYS A 170 -8.84 -19.61 -19.79
C LYS A 170 -8.09 -20.84 -20.31
N GLN A 171 -6.78 -20.93 -20.11
CA GLN A 171 -5.97 -22.07 -20.52
C GLN A 171 -6.08 -23.25 -19.55
N ALA A 172 -6.50 -23.01 -18.30
CA ALA A 172 -6.67 -24.03 -17.27
C ALA A 172 -8.08 -24.66 -17.24
N GLN A 173 -9.00 -24.17 -18.07
CA GLN A 173 -10.37 -24.71 -18.28
C GLN A 173 -10.40 -25.61 -19.51
#